data_7f8d2e11d36edaf5722cb98732c79a00
#
_entry.id   7f8d2e11d36edaf5722cb98732c79a00
#
_cell.length_a   1.000
_cell.length_b   1.000
_cell.length_c   1.000
_cell.angle_alpha   90.00
_cell.angle_beta   90.00
_cell.angle_gamma   90.00
#
_symmetry.space_group_name_H-M   'P 1'
#
loop_
_entity.id
_entity.type
_entity.pdbx_description
1 polymer ?
#
loop_
_entity_poly.entity_id
_entity_poly.type
_entity_poly.pdbx_seq_one_letter_code
_entity_poly.pdbx_strand_id
1 'polypeptide(L)'
;TGGPDGELFHFFGDPAMKISIPTQLVKNSSVSPDTLSTLSIGTLSGDTPFYSGEGYFVLEDGVSEVTKLFNYASQQQKLSYQVNGPTLFRGSFNYTNNKLFTQFRVPKDISYSKNLAKLRFNVTDSENTQALGAVEGIKLTLGPPSNDTQGPIISFETDNGRTLRSEDHLTPTENI
;
A
#
# COMPACT_ATOMS: atom_id res chain seq x y z
N THR A 1 3.16 -40.58 17.49
CA THR A 1 2.71 -41.12 16.21
C THR A 1 2.25 -39.96 15.35
N GLY A 2 3.19 -39.28 14.70
CA GLY A 2 2.89 -38.24 13.72
C GLY A 2 2.27 -38.89 12.48
N GLY A 3 1.09 -38.40 12.08
CA GLY A 3 0.51 -38.77 10.81
C GLY A 3 1.39 -38.25 9.66
N PRO A 4 1.12 -38.68 8.42
CA PRO A 4 1.92 -38.31 7.24
C PRO A 4 2.02 -36.79 6.97
N ASP A 5 1.19 -35.99 7.62
CA ASP A 5 1.19 -34.53 7.49
C ASP A 5 2.20 -33.82 8.39
N GLY A 6 2.76 -34.50 9.40
CA GLY A 6 3.74 -33.93 10.34
C GLY A 6 5.08 -33.54 9.70
N GLU A 7 5.38 -34.08 8.52
CA GLU A 7 6.62 -33.77 7.80
C GLU A 7 6.47 -32.65 6.76
N LEU A 8 5.26 -32.15 6.53
CA LEU A 8 4.97 -31.14 5.51
C LEU A 8 5.08 -29.70 6.01
N PHE A 9 5.17 -29.51 7.32
CA PHE A 9 5.21 -28.17 7.91
C PHE A 9 6.55 -27.93 8.58
N HIS A 10 7.32 -27.01 8.01
CA HIS A 10 8.55 -26.51 8.62
C HIS A 10 8.30 -25.11 9.19
N PHE A 11 8.67 -24.92 10.43
CA PHE A 11 8.68 -23.61 11.04
C PHE A 11 9.97 -22.89 10.66
N PHE A 12 9.85 -21.80 9.86
CA PHE A 12 10.96 -20.95 9.50
C PHE A 12 10.96 -19.71 10.40
N GLY A 13 11.81 -19.71 11.40
CA GLY A 13 11.95 -18.60 12.34
C GLY A 13 12.35 -19.06 13.73
N ASP A 14 12.52 -18.10 14.62
CA ASP A 14 12.75 -18.36 16.03
C ASP A 14 11.39 -18.55 16.74
N PRO A 15 11.09 -19.76 17.28
CA PRO A 15 9.84 -19.99 17.99
C PRO A 15 9.70 -19.16 19.29
N ALA A 16 10.80 -18.60 19.79
CA ALA A 16 10.80 -17.70 20.93
C ALA A 16 10.50 -16.23 20.54
N MET A 17 10.48 -15.93 19.23
CA MET A 17 10.23 -14.57 18.75
C MET A 17 8.77 -14.15 19.03
N LYS A 18 8.61 -13.08 19.78
CA LYS A 18 7.30 -12.48 20.03
C LYS A 18 6.94 -11.54 18.89
N ILE A 19 5.91 -11.88 18.14
CA ILE A 19 5.36 -11.01 17.10
C ILE A 19 4.60 -9.87 17.79
N SER A 20 5.04 -8.64 17.56
CA SER A 20 4.31 -7.44 18.01
C SER A 20 3.22 -7.11 16.97
N ILE A 21 1.98 -7.39 17.32
CA ILE A 21 0.82 -7.05 16.48
C ILE A 21 0.17 -5.82 17.08
N PRO A 22 -0.05 -4.74 16.30
CA PRO A 22 -0.80 -3.58 16.77
C PRO A 22 -2.20 -3.99 17.24
N THR A 23 -2.58 -3.56 18.43
CA THR A 23 -3.91 -3.86 19.02
C THR A 23 -4.87 -2.69 18.94
N GLN A 24 -4.38 -1.50 18.60
CA GLN A 24 -5.19 -0.31 18.46
C GLN A 24 -5.66 -0.12 17.03
N LEU A 25 -6.85 0.46 16.88
CA LEU A 25 -7.47 0.72 15.58
C LEU A 25 -7.77 2.19 15.41
N VAL A 26 -7.57 2.68 14.20
CA VAL A 26 -8.07 3.98 13.76
C VAL A 26 -9.57 3.84 13.50
N LYS A 27 -10.36 4.75 14.06
CA LYS A 27 -11.84 4.73 13.98
C LYS A 27 -12.33 5.66 12.88
N ASN A 28 -13.58 5.47 12.47
CA ASN A 28 -14.27 6.36 11.50
C ASN A 28 -13.46 6.62 10.23
N SER A 29 -12.73 5.60 9.78
CA SER A 29 -11.89 5.71 8.59
C SER A 29 -12.74 5.74 7.33
N SER A 30 -12.46 6.69 6.44
CA SER A 30 -13.15 6.80 5.16
C SER A 30 -12.23 7.35 4.06
N VAL A 31 -12.59 7.02 2.82
CA VAL A 31 -12.00 7.60 1.61
C VAL A 31 -13.10 8.37 0.88
N SER A 32 -12.80 9.59 0.48
CA SER A 32 -13.72 10.44 -0.26
C SER A 32 -13.06 10.97 -1.54
N PRO A 33 -13.75 10.90 -2.69
CA PRO A 33 -15.01 10.18 -2.92
C PRO A 33 -14.84 8.66 -2.81
N ASP A 34 -15.93 7.93 -2.63
CA ASP A 34 -15.97 6.45 -2.62
C ASP A 34 -15.67 5.82 -3.99
N THR A 35 -15.84 6.62 -5.04
CA THR A 35 -15.46 6.29 -6.41
C THR A 35 -14.29 7.16 -6.84
N LEU A 36 -13.13 6.54 -7.01
CA LEU A 36 -11.91 7.19 -7.45
C LEU A 36 -11.67 6.96 -8.94
N SER A 37 -11.48 8.03 -9.69
CA SER A 37 -11.07 7.94 -11.09
C SER A 37 -9.56 8.14 -11.24
N THR A 38 -8.98 7.65 -12.33
CA THR A 38 -7.57 7.94 -12.65
C THR A 38 -7.29 9.42 -12.63
N LEU A 39 -6.16 9.82 -12.06
CA LEU A 39 -5.70 11.19 -11.87
C LEU A 39 -6.55 12.05 -10.92
N SER A 40 -7.67 11.52 -10.39
CA SER A 40 -8.44 12.23 -9.38
C SER A 40 -7.71 12.29 -8.03
N ILE A 41 -8.17 13.17 -7.18
CA ILE A 41 -7.67 13.28 -5.80
C ILE A 41 -8.62 12.49 -4.90
N GLY A 42 -8.04 11.54 -4.17
CA GLY A 42 -8.69 10.86 -3.05
C GLY A 42 -8.27 11.50 -1.72
N THR A 43 -9.18 11.53 -0.78
CA THR A 43 -8.92 12.01 0.59
C THR A 43 -9.14 10.86 1.57
N LEU A 44 -8.13 10.51 2.33
CA LEU A 44 -8.24 9.58 3.46
C LEU A 44 -8.43 10.38 4.74
N SER A 45 -9.40 10.01 5.54
CA SER A 45 -9.68 10.62 6.84
C SER A 45 -9.99 9.55 7.91
N GLY A 46 -9.82 9.91 9.18
CA GLY A 46 -10.10 9.00 10.29
C GLY A 46 -9.75 9.60 11.66
N ASP A 47 -10.11 8.88 12.72
CA ASP A 47 -9.84 9.25 14.10
C ASP A 47 -8.75 8.34 14.67
N THR A 48 -7.57 8.89 14.94
CA THR A 48 -6.45 8.15 15.48
C THR A 48 -6.52 8.08 17.02
N PRO A 49 -6.05 6.99 17.63
CA PRO A 49 -5.97 6.90 19.09
C PRO A 49 -4.86 7.78 19.67
N PHE A 50 -3.93 8.25 18.86
CA PHE A 50 -2.78 9.06 19.24
C PHE A 50 -2.98 10.52 18.85
N TYR A 51 -2.42 11.43 19.63
CA TYR A 51 -2.56 12.87 19.38
C TYR A 51 -1.89 13.33 18.09
N SER A 52 -0.67 12.86 17.84
CA SER A 52 0.10 13.19 16.64
C SER A 52 1.09 12.10 16.30
N GLY A 53 1.56 12.10 15.07
CA GLY A 53 2.54 11.16 14.56
C GLY A 53 2.56 11.11 13.05
N GLU A 54 3.07 10.02 12.55
CA GLU A 54 3.17 9.73 11.12
C GLU A 54 2.43 8.45 10.76
N GLY A 55 2.07 8.34 9.52
CA GLY A 55 1.41 7.16 9.00
C GLY A 55 1.82 6.83 7.59
N TYR A 56 1.50 5.62 7.22
CA TYR A 56 1.76 5.07 5.91
C TYR A 56 0.52 4.35 5.39
N PHE A 57 0.19 4.53 4.13
CA PHE A 57 -0.95 3.85 3.53
C PHE A 57 -0.61 3.19 2.19
N VAL A 58 -1.39 2.18 1.87
CA VAL A 58 -1.31 1.40 0.63
C VAL A 58 -2.71 1.29 0.04
N LEU A 59 -2.88 1.77 -1.17
CA LEU A 59 -4.07 1.50 -1.98
C LEU A 59 -3.80 0.26 -2.83
N GLU A 60 -4.64 -0.75 -2.67
CA GLU A 60 -4.58 -2.01 -3.40
C GLU A 60 -5.81 -2.18 -4.26
N ASP A 61 -5.63 -2.74 -5.45
CA ASP A 61 -6.74 -3.12 -6.31
C ASP A 61 -7.58 -4.24 -5.67
N GLY A 62 -8.74 -4.49 -6.22
CA GLY A 62 -9.64 -5.52 -5.72
C GLY A 62 -9.03 -6.93 -5.81
N VAL A 63 -9.51 -7.78 -4.94
CA VAL A 63 -9.13 -9.19 -4.90
C VAL A 63 -9.47 -9.87 -6.23
N SER A 64 -8.57 -10.68 -6.76
CA SER A 64 -8.80 -11.49 -7.96
C SER A 64 -8.83 -12.98 -7.62
N GLU A 65 -9.69 -13.73 -8.31
CA GLU A 65 -9.71 -15.18 -8.21
C GLU A 65 -8.73 -15.78 -9.21
N VAL A 66 -7.83 -16.61 -8.71
CA VAL A 66 -6.88 -17.37 -9.52
C VAL A 66 -7.28 -18.83 -9.50
N THR A 67 -7.43 -19.43 -10.68
CA THR A 67 -7.65 -20.86 -10.84
C THR A 67 -6.41 -21.49 -11.43
N LYS A 68 -5.89 -22.51 -10.76
CA LYS A 68 -4.80 -23.34 -11.26
C LYS A 68 -5.28 -24.78 -11.46
N LEU A 69 -4.88 -25.35 -12.58
CA LEU A 69 -5.05 -26.76 -12.88
C LEU A 69 -3.71 -27.48 -12.68
N PHE A 70 -3.75 -28.60 -12.02
CA PHE A 70 -2.56 -29.44 -11.81
C PHE A 70 -2.96 -30.92 -11.90
N ASN A 71 -2.02 -31.75 -12.29
CA ASN A 71 -2.23 -33.19 -12.37
C ASN A 71 -1.73 -33.86 -11.09
N TYR A 72 -2.60 -34.58 -10.41
CA TYR A 72 -2.25 -35.36 -9.24
C TYR A 72 -2.84 -36.75 -9.37
N ALA A 73 -2.02 -37.78 -9.17
CA ALA A 73 -2.43 -39.19 -9.26
C ALA A 73 -3.20 -39.52 -10.56
N SER A 74 -2.75 -39.03 -11.71
CA SER A 74 -3.35 -39.19 -13.04
C SER A 74 -4.73 -38.55 -13.22
N GLN A 75 -5.12 -37.68 -12.29
CA GLN A 75 -6.35 -36.89 -12.40
C GLN A 75 -6.03 -35.39 -12.42
N GLN A 76 -6.78 -34.65 -13.23
CA GLN A 76 -6.67 -33.20 -13.22
C GLN A 76 -7.45 -32.62 -12.02
N GLN A 77 -6.72 -31.91 -11.19
CA GLN A 77 -7.26 -31.18 -10.03
C GLN A 77 -7.36 -29.71 -10.34
N LYS A 78 -8.41 -29.06 -9.84
CA LYS A 78 -8.63 -27.62 -9.93
C LYS A 78 -8.51 -27.01 -8.54
N LEU A 79 -7.62 -26.02 -8.41
CA LEU A 79 -7.51 -25.21 -7.20
C LEU A 79 -7.88 -23.76 -7.53
N SER A 80 -8.91 -23.24 -6.88
CA SER A 80 -9.28 -21.82 -6.95
C SER A 80 -8.97 -21.17 -5.60
N TYR A 81 -8.31 -20.01 -5.66
CA TYR A 81 -7.99 -19.22 -4.48
C TYR A 81 -8.00 -17.74 -4.83
N GLN A 82 -8.15 -16.91 -3.80
CA GLN A 82 -8.14 -15.48 -3.95
C GLN A 82 -6.74 -14.92 -3.67
N VAL A 83 -6.30 -13.99 -4.49
CA VAL A 83 -5.08 -13.20 -4.29
C VAL A 83 -5.43 -11.73 -4.15
N ASN A 84 -4.72 -11.04 -3.28
CA ASN A 84 -4.85 -9.59 -3.20
C ASN A 84 -4.47 -8.96 -4.54
N GLY A 85 -5.18 -7.91 -4.90
CA GLY A 85 -4.84 -7.13 -6.08
C GLY A 85 -3.47 -6.45 -5.95
N PRO A 86 -2.91 -5.96 -7.05
CA PRO A 86 -1.65 -5.27 -7.04
C PRO A 86 -1.74 -3.96 -6.23
N THR A 87 -0.61 -3.56 -5.67
CA THR A 87 -0.49 -2.23 -5.08
C THR A 87 -0.57 -1.18 -6.19
N LEU A 88 -1.50 -0.24 -6.05
CA LEU A 88 -1.71 0.85 -6.98
C LEU A 88 -0.96 2.11 -6.55
N PHE A 89 -0.95 2.38 -5.26
CA PHE A 89 -0.29 3.57 -4.71
C PHE A 89 0.17 3.32 -3.28
N ARG A 90 1.25 4.00 -2.91
CA ARG A 90 1.79 4.04 -1.55
C ARG A 90 2.10 5.48 -1.18
N GLY A 91 1.83 5.85 0.06
CA GLY A 91 2.12 7.20 0.53
C GLY A 91 2.33 7.24 2.03
N SER A 92 3.01 8.29 2.48
CA SER A 92 3.16 8.63 3.89
C SER A 92 2.43 9.95 4.17
N PHE A 93 2.11 10.18 5.43
CA PHE A 93 1.43 11.39 5.89
C PHE A 93 1.75 11.65 7.36
N ASN A 94 1.60 12.89 7.77
CA ASN A 94 1.60 13.27 9.17
C ASN A 94 0.17 13.55 9.64
N TYR A 95 -0.10 13.33 10.92
CA TYR A 95 -1.39 13.60 11.52
C TYR A 95 -1.22 14.31 12.87
N THR A 96 -2.26 15.05 13.28
CA THR A 96 -2.27 15.79 14.54
C THR A 96 -3.70 15.93 15.07
N ASN A 97 -3.83 16.28 16.35
CA ASN A 97 -5.12 16.47 17.03
C ASN A 97 -6.04 15.23 16.96
N ASN A 98 -5.46 14.04 17.02
CA ASN A 98 -6.16 12.76 16.87
C ASN A 98 -6.93 12.62 15.55
N LYS A 99 -6.58 13.41 14.53
CA LYS A 99 -7.23 13.40 13.22
C LYS A 99 -6.23 13.05 12.13
N LEU A 100 -6.57 12.02 11.40
CA LEU A 100 -5.96 11.67 10.14
C LEU A 100 -6.67 12.44 9.03
N PHE A 101 -5.91 13.14 8.21
CA PHE A 101 -6.38 13.76 6.97
C PHE A 101 -5.22 13.83 5.98
N THR A 102 -5.34 13.13 4.87
CA THR A 102 -4.34 13.17 3.80
C THR A 102 -4.98 13.03 2.44
N GLN A 103 -4.35 13.65 1.45
CA GLN A 103 -4.78 13.56 0.06
C GLN A 103 -3.75 12.82 -0.77
N PHE A 104 -4.24 12.06 -1.74
CA PHE A 104 -3.40 11.34 -2.68
C PHE A 104 -4.00 11.41 -4.09
N ARG A 105 -3.13 11.33 -5.08
CA ARG A 105 -3.55 11.28 -6.48
C ARG A 105 -3.59 9.82 -6.96
N VAL A 106 -4.71 9.44 -7.54
CA VAL A 106 -4.84 8.11 -8.15
C VAL A 106 -3.95 8.03 -9.38
N PRO A 107 -3.10 7.00 -9.53
CA PRO A 107 -2.24 6.84 -10.70
C PRO A 107 -3.03 6.75 -12.01
N LYS A 108 -2.36 7.10 -13.13
CA LYS A 108 -2.93 6.99 -14.45
C LYS A 108 -3.06 5.52 -14.90
N ASP A 109 -2.03 4.74 -14.61
CA ASP A 109 -1.90 3.35 -15.06
C ASP A 109 -2.32 2.39 -13.94
N ILE A 110 -3.62 2.31 -13.69
CA ILE A 110 -4.20 1.32 -12.79
C ILE A 110 -4.90 0.24 -13.60
N SER A 111 -4.74 -1.00 -13.21
CA SER A 111 -5.56 -2.07 -13.75
C SER A 111 -6.94 -2.00 -13.09
N TYR A 112 -7.96 -2.04 -13.93
CA TYR A 112 -9.35 -2.03 -13.45
C TYR A 112 -9.81 -3.45 -13.20
N SER A 113 -9.76 -3.88 -11.96
CA SER A 113 -10.48 -5.06 -11.57
C SER A 113 -11.97 -4.73 -11.46
N LYS A 114 -12.83 -5.72 -11.68
CA LYS A 114 -14.26 -5.56 -11.40
C LYS A 114 -14.57 -5.51 -9.90
N ASN A 115 -13.57 -5.84 -9.09
CA ASN A 115 -13.68 -5.91 -7.65
C ASN A 115 -13.30 -4.57 -7.02
N LEU A 116 -13.86 -4.31 -5.86
CA LEU A 116 -13.63 -3.07 -5.13
C LEU A 116 -12.23 -3.05 -4.52
N ALA A 117 -11.56 -1.92 -4.66
CA ALA A 117 -10.26 -1.68 -4.08
C ALA A 117 -10.35 -1.48 -2.56
N LYS A 118 -9.21 -1.63 -1.90
CA LYS A 118 -9.07 -1.35 -0.47
C LYS A 118 -7.85 -0.49 -0.19
N LEU A 119 -7.95 0.35 0.83
CA LEU A 119 -6.86 1.15 1.34
C LEU A 119 -6.55 0.70 2.75
N ARG A 120 -5.33 0.23 2.98
CA ARG A 120 -4.82 -0.14 4.30
C ARG A 120 -3.80 0.88 4.75
N PHE A 121 -3.78 1.17 6.03
CA PHE A 121 -2.82 2.12 6.58
C PHE A 121 -2.48 1.80 8.03
N ASN A 122 -1.35 2.28 8.45
CA ASN A 122 -0.92 2.30 9.83
C ASN A 122 -0.55 3.72 10.25
N VAL A 123 -0.70 4.00 11.51
CA VAL A 123 -0.24 5.23 12.15
C VAL A 123 0.66 4.88 13.32
N THR A 124 1.67 5.69 13.53
CA THR A 124 2.68 5.51 14.57
C THR A 124 2.85 6.82 15.31
N ASP A 125 2.88 6.77 16.64
CA ASP A 125 3.18 7.92 17.48
C ASP A 125 4.69 8.09 17.76
N SER A 126 5.05 9.09 18.55
CA SER A 126 6.45 9.35 18.93
C SER A 126 7.09 8.25 19.78
N GLU A 127 6.30 7.38 20.38
CA GLU A 127 6.76 6.25 21.19
C GLU A 127 6.81 4.93 20.40
N ASN A 128 6.63 4.99 19.07
CA ASN A 128 6.52 3.85 18.16
C ASN A 128 5.33 2.92 18.46
N THR A 129 4.31 3.42 19.15
CA THR A 129 3.06 2.68 19.30
C THR A 129 2.27 2.77 18.01
N GLN A 130 1.68 1.65 17.59
CA GLN A 130 1.04 1.55 16.28
C GLN A 130 -0.46 1.29 16.39
N ALA A 131 -1.21 1.90 15.47
CA ALA A 131 -2.61 1.56 15.23
C ALA A 131 -2.83 1.31 13.73
N LEU A 132 -3.76 0.42 13.44
CA LEU A 132 -4.10 0.01 12.08
C LEU A 132 -5.45 0.55 11.67
N GLY A 133 -5.63 0.75 10.36
CA GLY A 133 -6.90 1.07 9.77
C GLY A 133 -7.02 0.52 8.35
N ALA A 134 -8.26 0.37 7.92
CA ALA A 134 -8.56 -0.02 6.55
C ALA A 134 -9.88 0.64 6.09
N VAL A 135 -9.95 0.93 4.81
CA VAL A 135 -11.17 1.33 4.10
C VAL A 135 -11.35 0.38 2.93
N GLU A 136 -12.47 -0.30 2.91
CA GLU A 136 -12.84 -1.23 1.85
C GLU A 136 -13.98 -0.66 1.01
N GLY A 137 -14.24 -1.28 -0.13
CA GLY A 137 -15.37 -0.88 -0.96
C GLY A 137 -15.10 0.31 -1.87
N ILE A 138 -13.84 0.67 -2.11
CA ILE A 138 -13.46 1.79 -2.98
C ILE A 138 -13.64 1.36 -4.44
N LYS A 139 -14.45 2.09 -5.18
CA LYS A 139 -14.65 1.85 -6.60
C LYS A 139 -13.60 2.60 -7.43
N LEU A 140 -12.92 1.91 -8.33
CA LEU A 140 -11.98 2.51 -9.27
C LEU A 140 -12.60 2.63 -10.65
N THR A 141 -12.40 3.78 -11.31
CA THR A 141 -12.93 4.06 -12.65
C THR A 141 -11.92 4.77 -13.52
N LEU A 142 -12.10 4.69 -14.83
CA LEU A 142 -11.36 5.54 -15.76
C LEU A 142 -11.80 7.00 -15.57
N GLY A 143 -10.81 7.87 -15.40
CA GLY A 143 -11.00 9.31 -15.51
C GLY A 143 -11.12 9.76 -16.96
N PRO A 144 -11.44 11.03 -17.18
CA PRO A 144 -11.38 11.61 -18.52
C PRO A 144 -9.96 11.47 -19.10
N PRO A 145 -9.84 11.32 -20.43
CA PRO A 145 -8.52 11.25 -21.07
C PRO A 145 -7.69 12.48 -20.71
N SER A 146 -6.48 12.25 -20.24
CA SER A 146 -5.54 13.34 -19.97
C SER A 146 -4.85 13.75 -21.26
N ASN A 147 -4.89 15.03 -21.56
CA ASN A 147 -4.08 15.64 -22.64
C ASN A 147 -2.65 15.96 -22.18
N ASP A 148 -2.31 15.61 -20.96
CA ASP A 148 -0.96 15.77 -20.43
C ASP A 148 -0.04 14.71 -21.05
N THR A 149 0.81 15.16 -21.94
CA THR A 149 1.83 14.37 -22.62
C THR A 149 3.23 14.63 -22.08
N GLN A 150 3.36 15.52 -21.08
CA GLN A 150 4.64 15.81 -20.44
C GLN A 150 4.86 14.90 -19.24
N GLY A 151 5.95 14.15 -19.26
CA GLY A 151 6.41 13.43 -18.08
C GLY A 151 6.91 14.38 -17.00
N PRO A 152 7.02 13.92 -15.74
CA PRO A 152 7.62 14.71 -14.67
C PRO A 152 9.08 15.04 -15.01
N ILE A 153 9.47 16.29 -14.76
CA ILE A 153 10.87 16.71 -14.82
C ILE A 153 11.45 16.45 -13.44
N ILE A 154 12.44 15.57 -13.36
CA ILE A 154 13.17 15.28 -12.13
C ILE A 154 14.53 15.98 -12.25
N SER A 155 14.85 16.87 -11.33
CA SER A 155 16.17 17.47 -11.18
C SER A 155 16.77 17.02 -9.84
N PHE A 156 18.04 16.70 -9.87
CA PHE A 156 18.82 16.42 -8.67
C PHE A 156 19.73 17.62 -8.41
N GLU A 157 19.76 18.07 -7.18
CA GLU A 157 20.66 19.16 -6.76
C GLU A 157 21.53 18.64 -5.62
N THR A 158 22.76 19.10 -5.62
CA THR A 158 23.68 18.85 -4.52
C THR A 158 23.40 19.83 -3.38
N ASP A 159 23.89 19.55 -2.18
CA ASP A 159 23.76 20.39 -0.98
C ASP A 159 24.32 21.81 -1.18
N ASN A 160 25.20 22.03 -2.14
CA ASN A 160 25.72 23.35 -2.54
C ASN A 160 24.92 24.02 -3.67
N GLY A 161 23.77 23.45 -4.08
CA GLY A 161 22.86 24.01 -5.08
C GLY A 161 23.27 23.77 -6.55
N ARG A 162 24.21 22.87 -6.82
CA ARG A 162 24.55 22.48 -8.19
C ARG A 162 23.54 21.47 -8.72
N THR A 163 22.85 21.79 -9.80
CA THR A 163 21.97 20.85 -10.52
C THR A 163 22.82 19.79 -11.24
N LEU A 164 22.54 18.53 -10.96
CA LEU A 164 23.22 17.41 -11.61
C LEU A 164 22.62 17.13 -12.98
N ARG A 165 23.48 16.88 -13.95
CA ARG A 165 23.12 16.42 -15.30
C ARG A 165 23.52 14.96 -15.48
N SER A 166 23.02 14.36 -16.57
CA SER A 166 23.49 13.02 -16.95
C SER A 166 25.01 13.03 -17.13
N GLU A 167 25.69 12.03 -16.54
CA GLU A 167 27.15 11.86 -16.54
C GLU A 167 27.93 12.78 -15.58
N ASP A 168 27.28 13.66 -14.82
CA ASP A 168 27.97 14.38 -13.75
C ASP A 168 28.41 13.42 -12.64
N HIS A 169 29.59 13.67 -12.10
CA HIS A 169 30.13 12.97 -10.94
C HIS A 169 30.01 13.85 -9.70
N LEU A 170 29.66 13.22 -8.58
CA LEU A 170 29.73 13.86 -7.27
C LEU A 170 31.19 13.95 -6.84
N THR A 171 31.58 15.09 -6.30
CA THR A 171 32.84 15.17 -5.58
C THR A 171 32.71 14.53 -4.20
N PRO A 172 33.80 14.08 -3.53
CA PRO A 172 33.71 13.42 -2.23
C PRO A 172 33.05 14.23 -1.12
N THR A 173 32.86 15.53 -1.32
CA THR A 173 32.26 16.47 -0.37
C THR A 173 30.84 16.90 -0.73
N GLU A 174 30.29 16.44 -1.85
CA GLU A 174 28.92 16.76 -2.28
C GLU A 174 27.96 15.64 -1.88
N ASN A 175 26.80 16.00 -1.31
CA ASN A 175 25.67 15.13 -1.06
C ASN A 175 24.46 15.52 -1.94
N ILE A 176 23.55 14.57 -2.18
CA ILE A 176 22.29 14.77 -2.93
C ILE A 176 21.14 14.94 -1.93
#